data_e1f41c65ab0ed5719baa737a95a12924
#
_entry.id   e1f41c65ab0ed5719baa737a95a12924
#
_cell.length_a   1.000
_cell.length_b   1.000
_cell.length_c   1.000
_cell.angle_alpha   90.00
_cell.angle_beta   90.00
_cell.angle_gamma   90.00
#
_symmetry.space_group_name_H-M   'P 1'
#
loop_
_entity.id
_entity.type
_entity.pdbx_description
1 polymer ?
#
loop_
_entity_poly.entity_id
_entity_poly.type
_entity_poly.pdbx_seq_one_letter_code
_entity_poly.pdbx_strand_id
1 'polypeptide(L)'
;MRAAIWTAAVFTAGLGLAFHAGAPKPLAPSIGLLAGEPTAEAADSDPIVSLPTVAPPASPEERVPSALLVLGGDDDVTHLRLDGIITPDVADRFELVLDSLPAGRRLVLQLNSPGGYTGAGYAMIDRLQQERAQGRAIDTSVQAGDACESMCFGLFMAGDHRYAAAAAEFMVHAPRSLAAGTVTLRSTGRMIERIRSLGADTGWLERITAEGAFSGLADHRETAAQLAAENANVVTDLLP
;
A
#
# COMPACT_ATOMS: atom_id res chain seq x y z
N MET A 1 -16.95 40.93 36.27
CA MET A 1 -17.30 41.87 35.19
C MET A 1 -16.03 42.35 34.50
N ARG A 2 -15.68 41.84 33.35
CA ARG A 2 -14.77 42.44 32.35
C ARG A 2 -15.07 41.76 31.02
N ALA A 3 -15.73 42.48 30.13
CA ALA A 3 -16.05 42.12 28.79
C ALA A 3 -14.80 42.30 27.90
N ALA A 4 -14.43 41.34 27.10
CA ALA A 4 -13.45 41.47 26.03
C ALA A 4 -14.17 41.51 24.69
N ILE A 5 -14.02 42.62 24.02
CA ILE A 5 -14.57 42.96 22.70
C ILE A 5 -13.65 42.35 21.64
N TRP A 6 -14.17 41.55 20.73
CA TRP A 6 -13.47 41.08 19.52
C TRP A 6 -13.89 41.93 18.33
N THR A 7 -12.92 42.64 17.77
CA THR A 7 -13.06 43.42 16.55
C THR A 7 -12.92 42.53 15.33
N ALA A 8 -13.92 42.54 14.45
CA ALA A 8 -13.90 41.91 13.14
C ALA A 8 -13.11 42.78 12.15
N ALA A 9 -12.14 42.20 11.47
CA ALA A 9 -11.46 42.81 10.34
C ALA A 9 -12.08 42.32 9.03
N VAL A 10 -12.66 43.28 8.29
CA VAL A 10 -13.18 43.10 6.93
C VAL A 10 -12.00 43.25 5.96
N PHE A 11 -11.75 42.25 5.09
CA PHE A 11 -10.84 42.38 3.96
C PHE A 11 -11.64 42.46 2.65
N THR A 12 -11.43 43.55 1.98
CA THR A 12 -12.05 43.94 0.72
C THR A 12 -11.45 43.22 -0.47
N ALA A 13 -12.30 42.97 -1.46
CA ALA A 13 -12.05 42.35 -2.75
C ALA A 13 -11.06 43.18 -3.60
N GLY A 14 -10.11 42.46 -4.21
CA GLY A 14 -9.26 42.98 -5.29
C GLY A 14 -9.68 42.37 -6.63
N LEU A 15 -10.11 43.20 -7.54
CA LEU A 15 -10.40 42.92 -8.94
C LEU A 15 -9.07 42.69 -9.68
N GLY A 16 -8.88 41.57 -10.37
CA GLY A 16 -7.71 41.28 -11.20
C GLY A 16 -8.12 40.85 -12.61
N LEU A 17 -7.66 41.63 -13.56
CA LEU A 17 -7.91 41.58 -15.00
C LEU A 17 -7.61 40.23 -15.69
N ALA A 18 -8.53 39.87 -16.59
CA ALA A 18 -8.35 38.78 -17.54
C ALA A 18 -7.40 39.15 -18.69
N PHE A 19 -6.32 38.40 -18.87
CA PHE A 19 -5.53 38.42 -20.09
C PHE A 19 -5.91 37.25 -20.99
N HIS A 20 -6.48 37.56 -22.15
CA HIS A 20 -6.65 36.64 -23.27
C HIS A 20 -5.34 36.45 -23.97
N ALA A 21 -4.73 35.27 -23.95
CA ALA A 21 -3.65 34.85 -24.81
C ALA A 21 -4.18 33.83 -25.80
N GLY A 22 -4.15 34.22 -27.09
CA GLY A 22 -4.58 33.39 -28.21
C GLY A 22 -3.67 32.18 -28.40
N ALA A 23 -4.27 31.04 -28.69
CA ALA A 23 -3.59 29.81 -29.04
C ALA A 23 -3.08 29.84 -30.51
N PRO A 24 -1.86 29.38 -30.81
CA PRO A 24 -1.40 29.20 -32.16
C PRO A 24 -1.99 27.93 -32.80
N LYS A 25 -2.44 28.04 -34.06
CA LYS A 25 -2.88 26.94 -34.92
C LYS A 25 -1.70 25.99 -35.23
N PRO A 26 -1.87 24.67 -35.21
CA PRO A 26 -0.88 23.77 -35.76
C PRO A 26 -0.95 23.71 -37.29
N LEU A 27 0.19 23.91 -37.93
CA LEU A 27 0.42 23.66 -39.37
C LEU A 27 0.58 22.14 -39.56
N ALA A 28 -0.22 21.58 -40.47
CA ALA A 28 -0.06 20.20 -40.91
C ALA A 28 1.06 20.11 -41.98
N PRO A 29 1.96 19.14 -41.89
CA PRO A 29 2.86 18.82 -42.99
C PRO A 29 2.18 17.88 -44.00
N SER A 30 2.07 18.31 -45.24
CA SER A 30 1.74 17.47 -46.39
C SER A 30 2.95 16.61 -46.72
N ILE A 31 2.86 15.30 -46.63
CA ILE A 31 3.87 14.38 -47.14
C ILE A 31 3.31 13.73 -48.42
N GLY A 32 4.03 13.98 -49.51
CA GLY A 32 3.72 13.44 -50.81
C GLY A 32 3.89 11.94 -50.92
N LEU A 33 2.94 11.36 -51.63
CA LEU A 33 2.89 9.97 -52.04
C LEU A 33 3.95 9.72 -53.10
N LEU A 34 4.96 8.89 -52.86
CA LEU A 34 5.76 8.25 -53.89
C LEU A 34 5.48 6.75 -53.86
N ALA A 35 4.78 6.33 -54.89
CA ALA A 35 4.61 4.93 -55.20
C ALA A 35 5.94 4.35 -55.72
N GLY A 36 6.43 3.32 -55.09
CA GLY A 36 7.51 2.47 -55.57
C GLY A 36 7.16 1.02 -55.19
N GLU A 37 6.79 0.26 -56.20
CA GLU A 37 6.65 -1.20 -56.07
C GLU A 37 8.04 -1.82 -55.90
N PRO A 38 8.27 -2.72 -54.93
CA PRO A 38 9.37 -3.68 -55.01
C PRO A 38 8.85 -5.03 -55.52
N THR A 39 9.44 -5.46 -56.59
CA THR A 39 9.42 -6.80 -57.16
C THR A 39 9.72 -7.89 -56.13
N ALA A 40 8.87 -8.91 -56.12
CA ALA A 40 9.04 -10.11 -55.32
C ALA A 40 10.28 -10.88 -55.76
N GLU A 41 11.25 -10.97 -54.86
CA GLU A 41 12.37 -11.91 -54.96
C GLU A 41 12.05 -13.08 -54.00
N ALA A 42 11.98 -14.28 -54.57
CA ALA A 42 11.69 -15.51 -53.88
C ALA A 42 12.83 -15.80 -52.89
N ALA A 43 12.57 -15.67 -51.61
CA ALA A 43 13.47 -16.13 -50.55
C ALA A 43 13.14 -17.59 -50.25
N ASP A 44 14.15 -18.37 -50.36
CA ASP A 44 14.28 -19.77 -50.02
C ASP A 44 13.77 -20.04 -48.58
N SER A 45 12.74 -20.89 -48.46
CA SER A 45 12.12 -21.21 -47.19
C SER A 45 12.84 -22.41 -46.55
N ASP A 46 13.80 -22.15 -45.70
CA ASP A 46 14.27 -23.17 -44.78
C ASP A 46 13.13 -23.59 -43.82
N PRO A 47 12.93 -24.88 -43.56
CA PRO A 47 11.89 -25.38 -42.70
C PRO A 47 12.19 -24.96 -41.26
N ILE A 48 11.38 -24.03 -40.73
CA ILE A 48 11.37 -23.69 -39.31
C ILE A 48 10.90 -24.96 -38.57
N VAL A 49 11.84 -25.65 -37.95
CA VAL A 49 11.52 -26.70 -36.99
C VAL A 49 10.91 -26.04 -35.75
N SER A 50 9.58 -26.01 -35.68
CA SER A 50 8.87 -25.64 -34.51
C SER A 50 9.17 -26.63 -33.39
N LEU A 51 10.05 -26.26 -32.47
CA LEU A 51 10.20 -26.96 -31.20
C LEU A 51 8.83 -26.91 -30.47
N PRO A 52 8.38 -28.06 -29.94
CA PRO A 52 7.15 -28.06 -29.17
C PRO A 52 7.32 -27.10 -28.00
N THR A 53 6.49 -26.04 -27.96
CA THR A 53 6.36 -25.18 -26.81
C THR A 53 5.81 -26.02 -25.68
N VAL A 54 6.70 -26.49 -24.81
CA VAL A 54 6.29 -27.11 -23.55
C VAL A 54 5.63 -25.95 -22.78
N ALA A 55 4.30 -25.98 -22.68
CA ALA A 55 3.59 -25.13 -21.78
C ALA A 55 4.22 -25.33 -20.39
N PRO A 56 4.60 -24.25 -19.67
CA PRO A 56 5.05 -24.40 -18.31
C PRO A 56 3.95 -25.17 -17.56
N PRO A 57 4.31 -26.15 -16.70
CA PRO A 57 3.33 -26.83 -15.90
C PRO A 57 2.57 -25.74 -15.15
N ALA A 58 1.23 -25.78 -15.27
CA ALA A 58 0.37 -24.99 -14.42
C ALA A 58 0.69 -25.42 -13.00
N SER A 59 1.52 -24.64 -12.31
CA SER A 59 1.73 -24.80 -10.88
C SER A 59 0.34 -24.75 -10.28
N PRO A 60 -0.12 -25.76 -9.53
CA PRO A 60 -1.28 -25.58 -8.71
C PRO A 60 -0.90 -24.38 -7.81
N GLU A 61 -1.53 -23.24 -8.03
CA GLU A 61 -1.51 -22.17 -7.03
C GLU A 61 -2.08 -22.83 -5.79
N GLU A 62 -1.18 -23.22 -4.90
CA GLU A 62 -1.53 -23.61 -3.56
C GLU A 62 -2.14 -22.35 -2.95
N ARG A 63 -3.46 -22.25 -3.04
CA ARG A 63 -4.22 -21.13 -2.51
C ARG A 63 -4.05 -21.21 -1.01
N VAL A 64 -3.06 -20.50 -0.51
CA VAL A 64 -2.99 -20.23 0.93
C VAL A 64 -4.27 -19.50 1.27
N PRO A 65 -5.17 -20.10 2.05
CA PRO A 65 -6.45 -19.49 2.34
C PRO A 65 -6.22 -18.23 3.14
N SER A 66 -6.50 -17.08 2.53
CA SER A 66 -6.61 -15.82 3.27
C SER A 66 -7.96 -15.77 3.93
N ALA A 67 -8.00 -15.53 5.20
CA ALA A 67 -9.24 -15.43 5.95
C ALA A 67 -9.23 -14.19 6.83
N LEU A 68 -10.29 -13.39 6.72
CA LEU A 68 -10.60 -12.38 7.71
C LEU A 68 -11.62 -12.98 8.69
N LEU A 69 -11.24 -13.13 9.95
CA LEU A 69 -12.07 -13.74 10.97
C LEU A 69 -12.48 -12.69 12.00
N VAL A 70 -13.77 -12.69 12.36
CA VAL A 70 -14.23 -11.99 13.55
C VAL A 70 -13.98 -12.90 14.74
N LEU A 71 -13.03 -12.51 15.61
CA LEU A 71 -12.65 -13.34 16.76
C LEU A 71 -13.61 -13.20 17.95
N GLY A 72 -14.49 -12.21 17.90
CA GLY A 72 -15.39 -11.86 18.97
C GLY A 72 -15.14 -10.46 19.50
N GLY A 73 -15.66 -10.15 20.63
CA GLY A 73 -15.55 -8.85 21.30
C GLY A 73 -16.61 -8.73 22.37
N ASP A 74 -16.50 -7.70 23.15
CA ASP A 74 -17.55 -7.24 24.08
C ASP A 74 -18.38 -6.13 23.44
N ASP A 75 -19.19 -5.44 24.25
CA ASP A 75 -20.05 -4.37 23.71
C ASP A 75 -19.27 -3.17 23.14
N ASP A 76 -18.03 -2.98 23.55
CA ASP A 76 -17.22 -1.81 23.19
C ASP A 76 -16.11 -2.12 22.17
N VAL A 77 -15.66 -3.38 22.07
CA VAL A 77 -14.49 -3.77 21.27
C VAL A 77 -14.82 -4.88 20.28
N THR A 78 -14.42 -4.71 19.04
CA THR A 78 -14.43 -5.76 18.03
C THR A 78 -12.99 -6.21 17.73
N HIS A 79 -12.77 -7.51 17.76
CA HIS A 79 -11.52 -8.15 17.37
C HIS A 79 -11.66 -8.77 15.99
N LEU A 80 -10.82 -8.35 15.07
CA LEU A 80 -10.67 -8.98 13.75
C LEU A 80 -9.29 -9.58 13.62
N ARG A 81 -9.18 -10.78 13.07
CA ARG A 81 -7.90 -11.36 12.67
C ARG A 81 -7.80 -11.47 11.16
N LEU A 82 -6.71 -10.96 10.60
CA LEU A 82 -6.28 -11.19 9.23
C LEU A 82 -5.16 -12.22 9.25
N ASP A 83 -5.41 -13.38 8.64
CA ASP A 83 -4.45 -14.47 8.58
C ASP A 83 -4.26 -14.92 7.13
N GLY A 84 -3.04 -14.76 6.58
CA GLY A 84 -2.69 -15.11 5.21
C GLY A 84 -2.58 -13.92 4.24
N ILE A 85 -2.77 -14.17 2.94
CA ILE A 85 -2.47 -13.22 1.88
C ILE A 85 -3.55 -12.13 1.75
N ILE A 86 -3.16 -10.89 1.60
CA ILE A 86 -4.03 -9.74 1.31
C ILE A 86 -4.41 -9.78 -0.17
N THR A 87 -5.63 -10.21 -0.47
CA THR A 87 -6.20 -10.28 -1.82
C THR A 87 -7.33 -9.25 -2.01
N PRO A 88 -7.77 -8.96 -3.25
CA PRO A 88 -8.96 -8.14 -3.47
C PRO A 88 -10.19 -8.66 -2.72
N ASP A 89 -10.43 -9.98 -2.72
CA ASP A 89 -11.55 -10.58 -1.98
C ASP A 89 -11.46 -10.37 -0.46
N VAL A 90 -10.23 -10.31 0.09
CA VAL A 90 -10.02 -9.98 1.51
C VAL A 90 -10.38 -8.53 1.77
N ALA A 91 -9.96 -7.61 0.88
CA ALA A 91 -10.30 -6.20 1.01
C ALA A 91 -11.82 -5.97 0.93
N ASP A 92 -12.50 -6.60 -0.02
CA ASP A 92 -13.97 -6.51 -0.15
C ASP A 92 -14.69 -7.03 1.11
N ARG A 93 -14.25 -8.16 1.66
CA ARG A 93 -14.79 -8.69 2.92
C ARG A 93 -14.50 -7.79 4.11
N PHE A 94 -13.32 -7.18 4.14
CA PHE A 94 -12.95 -6.23 5.18
C PHE A 94 -13.88 -5.01 5.20
N GLU A 95 -14.18 -4.45 4.02
CA GLU A 95 -15.15 -3.37 3.86
C GLU A 95 -16.53 -3.76 4.42
N LEU A 96 -17.06 -4.93 3.99
CA LEU A 96 -18.36 -5.41 4.46
C LEU A 96 -18.39 -5.61 5.99
N VAL A 97 -17.31 -6.10 6.59
CA VAL A 97 -17.23 -6.26 8.04
C VAL A 97 -17.28 -4.90 8.72
N LEU A 98 -16.47 -3.93 8.27
CA LEU A 98 -16.44 -2.60 8.87
C LEU A 98 -17.78 -1.87 8.72
N ASP A 99 -18.48 -2.03 7.59
CA ASP A 99 -19.82 -1.48 7.39
C ASP A 99 -20.85 -2.06 8.35
N SER A 100 -20.64 -3.30 8.80
CA SER A 100 -21.54 -3.97 9.75
C SER A 100 -21.30 -3.60 11.21
N LEU A 101 -20.16 -2.98 11.52
CA LEU A 101 -19.81 -2.64 12.91
C LEU A 101 -20.56 -1.39 13.39
N PRO A 102 -21.04 -1.38 14.64
CA PRO A 102 -21.63 -0.20 15.25
C PRO A 102 -20.65 0.99 15.20
N ALA A 103 -21.18 2.19 14.99
CA ALA A 103 -20.37 3.41 15.00
C ALA A 103 -19.69 3.58 16.37
N GLY A 104 -18.43 4.05 16.36
CA GLY A 104 -17.67 4.34 17.57
C GLY A 104 -17.11 3.12 18.31
N ARG A 105 -17.48 1.90 17.93
CA ARG A 105 -16.93 0.67 18.53
C ARG A 105 -15.45 0.54 18.22
N ARG A 106 -14.61 0.34 19.22
CA ARG A 106 -13.16 0.13 19.06
C ARG A 106 -12.89 -1.09 18.21
N LEU A 107 -11.90 -1.01 17.33
CA LEU A 107 -11.44 -2.11 16.50
C LEU A 107 -10.03 -2.50 16.92
N VAL A 108 -9.80 -3.78 17.15
CA VAL A 108 -8.45 -4.37 17.28
C VAL A 108 -8.23 -5.30 16.10
N LEU A 109 -7.31 -4.95 15.22
CA LEU A 109 -6.94 -5.74 14.05
C LEU A 109 -5.68 -6.54 14.36
N GLN A 110 -5.84 -7.85 14.54
CA GLN A 110 -4.74 -8.78 14.73
C GLN A 110 -4.24 -9.27 13.38
N LEU A 111 -2.93 -9.23 13.17
CA LEU A 111 -2.30 -9.45 11.87
C LEU A 111 -1.31 -10.61 11.93
N ASN A 112 -1.45 -11.53 10.95
CA ASN A 112 -0.48 -12.56 10.59
C ASN A 112 -0.49 -12.71 9.07
N SER A 113 0.39 -12.02 8.36
CA SER A 113 0.29 -11.95 6.91
C SER A 113 1.64 -11.71 6.23
N PRO A 114 1.93 -12.44 5.16
CA PRO A 114 3.08 -12.17 4.29
C PRO A 114 2.86 -10.95 3.37
N GLY A 115 1.76 -10.22 3.55
CA GLY A 115 1.36 -9.14 2.66
C GLY A 115 0.48 -9.60 1.52
N GLY A 116 0.63 -9.00 0.33
CA GLY A 116 -0.18 -9.36 -0.83
C GLY A 116 -0.35 -8.22 -1.85
N TYR A 117 -1.52 -8.14 -2.45
CA TYR A 117 -1.80 -7.18 -3.52
C TYR A 117 -1.78 -5.74 -3.01
N THR A 118 -0.92 -4.93 -3.61
CA THR A 118 -0.70 -3.53 -3.20
C THR A 118 -1.99 -2.70 -3.24
N GLY A 119 -2.81 -2.89 -4.29
CA GLY A 119 -4.09 -2.18 -4.43
C GLY A 119 -5.08 -2.53 -3.31
N ALA A 120 -5.21 -3.82 -2.99
CA ALA A 120 -6.06 -4.30 -1.91
C ALA A 120 -5.60 -3.77 -0.54
N GLY A 121 -4.28 -3.85 -0.27
CA GLY A 121 -3.72 -3.33 0.98
C GLY A 121 -3.91 -1.83 1.14
N TYR A 122 -3.73 -1.04 0.08
CA TYR A 122 -3.99 0.41 0.15
C TYR A 122 -5.48 0.72 0.39
N ALA A 123 -6.40 0.01 -0.25
CA ALA A 123 -7.84 0.19 0.01
C ALA A 123 -8.16 -0.06 1.48
N MET A 124 -7.65 -1.15 2.07
CA MET A 124 -7.85 -1.45 3.49
C MET A 124 -7.24 -0.38 4.41
N ILE A 125 -6.03 0.12 4.10
CA ILE A 125 -5.40 1.21 4.87
C ILE A 125 -6.24 2.48 4.78
N ASP A 126 -6.68 2.86 3.58
CA ASP A 126 -7.51 4.05 3.37
C ASP A 126 -8.84 3.93 4.13
N ARG A 127 -9.43 2.73 4.16
CA ARG A 127 -10.64 2.47 4.95
C ARG A 127 -10.38 2.64 6.47
N LEU A 128 -9.30 2.09 7.00
CA LEU A 128 -8.94 2.29 8.41
C LEU A 128 -8.74 3.76 8.74
N GLN A 129 -8.06 4.52 7.88
CA GLN A 129 -7.90 5.96 8.06
C GLN A 129 -9.23 6.71 8.02
N GLN A 130 -10.17 6.30 7.16
CA GLN A 130 -11.52 6.86 7.12
C GLN A 130 -12.30 6.59 8.42
N GLU A 131 -12.25 5.38 8.95
CA GLU A 131 -12.86 5.02 10.23
C GLU A 131 -12.28 5.85 11.39
N ARG A 132 -10.96 6.03 11.42
CA ARG A 132 -10.31 6.90 12.41
C ARG A 132 -10.76 8.36 12.29
N ALA A 133 -10.87 8.88 11.07
CA ALA A 133 -11.37 10.23 10.84
C ALA A 133 -12.82 10.42 11.29
N GLN A 134 -13.60 9.33 11.35
CA GLN A 134 -14.96 9.29 11.90
C GLN A 134 -15.00 9.06 13.42
N GLY A 135 -13.83 8.96 14.07
CA GLY A 135 -13.69 8.84 15.53
C GLY A 135 -13.64 7.40 16.06
N ARG A 136 -13.50 6.40 15.20
CA ARG A 136 -13.26 5.03 15.64
C ARG A 136 -11.82 4.87 16.13
N ALA A 137 -11.64 4.40 17.36
CA ALA A 137 -10.33 3.97 17.85
C ALA A 137 -9.95 2.64 17.16
N ILE A 138 -8.75 2.60 16.60
CA ILE A 138 -8.23 1.43 15.88
C ILE A 138 -6.87 1.07 16.42
N ASP A 139 -6.75 -0.15 16.93
CA ASP A 139 -5.47 -0.72 17.30
C ASP A 139 -5.09 -1.84 16.36
N THR A 140 -3.79 -2.06 16.22
CA THR A 140 -3.25 -3.20 15.47
C THR A 140 -2.35 -4.03 16.36
N SER A 141 -2.31 -5.34 16.11
CA SER A 141 -1.46 -6.22 16.91
C SER A 141 -0.84 -7.34 16.07
N VAL A 142 0.41 -7.72 16.42
CA VAL A 142 1.10 -8.91 15.91
C VAL A 142 1.52 -9.74 17.11
N GLN A 143 1.02 -10.97 17.21
CA GLN A 143 1.23 -11.84 18.35
C GLN A 143 2.55 -12.62 18.26
N ALA A 144 2.92 -13.30 19.33
CA ALA A 144 4.07 -14.20 19.33
C ALA A 144 3.87 -15.33 18.29
N GLY A 145 4.84 -15.50 17.39
CA GLY A 145 4.78 -16.46 16.30
C GLY A 145 4.04 -15.99 15.06
N ASP A 146 3.42 -14.79 15.09
CA ASP A 146 2.88 -14.13 13.91
C ASP A 146 3.95 -13.25 13.24
N ALA A 147 3.77 -13.01 11.94
CA ALA A 147 4.60 -12.10 11.16
C ALA A 147 3.73 -11.10 10.38
N CYS A 148 4.27 -9.91 10.15
CA CYS A 148 3.59 -8.88 9.36
C CYS A 148 4.54 -8.30 8.32
N GLU A 149 4.41 -8.80 7.08
CA GLU A 149 5.35 -8.53 6.01
C GLU A 149 4.73 -7.69 4.89
N SER A 150 5.53 -6.90 4.20
CA SER A 150 5.14 -6.18 2.98
C SER A 150 3.89 -5.30 3.19
N MET A 151 2.79 -5.54 2.48
CA MET A 151 1.54 -4.77 2.63
C MET A 151 0.90 -4.89 4.01
N CYS A 152 1.14 -5.99 4.75
CA CYS A 152 0.73 -6.11 6.14
C CYS A 152 1.37 -5.05 7.03
N PHE A 153 2.64 -4.72 6.79
CA PHE A 153 3.35 -3.65 7.51
C PHE A 153 2.59 -2.31 7.44
N GLY A 154 2.09 -1.97 6.25
CA GLY A 154 1.27 -0.76 6.08
C GLY A 154 -0.05 -0.81 6.85
N LEU A 155 -0.71 -1.98 6.92
CA LEU A 155 -1.91 -2.16 7.73
C LEU A 155 -1.61 -2.04 9.23
N PHE A 156 -0.51 -2.62 9.69
CA PHE A 156 -0.07 -2.50 11.08
C PHE A 156 0.17 -1.02 11.44
N MET A 157 0.82 -0.26 10.57
CA MET A 157 1.06 1.17 10.75
C MET A 157 -0.21 2.02 10.80
N ALA A 158 -1.34 1.53 10.30
CA ALA A 158 -2.60 2.27 10.31
C ALA A 158 -3.29 2.33 11.68
N GLY A 159 -2.81 1.57 12.69
CA GLY A 159 -3.33 1.60 14.05
C GLY A 159 -2.94 2.85 14.85
N ASP A 160 -3.79 3.26 15.79
CA ASP A 160 -3.51 4.31 16.78
C ASP A 160 -2.48 3.81 17.80
N HIS A 161 -2.74 2.62 18.38
CA HIS A 161 -1.76 1.84 19.13
C HIS A 161 -1.37 0.60 18.32
N ARG A 162 -0.09 0.33 18.30
CA ARG A 162 0.51 -0.75 17.50
C ARG A 162 1.27 -1.69 18.43
N TYR A 163 0.57 -2.75 18.81
CA TYR A 163 1.07 -3.74 19.77
C TYR A 163 1.79 -4.87 19.04
N ALA A 164 2.94 -5.28 19.53
CA ALA A 164 3.62 -6.45 18.97
C ALA A 164 4.34 -7.25 20.05
N ALA A 165 4.32 -8.58 19.96
CA ALA A 165 5.19 -9.42 20.75
C ALA A 165 6.65 -9.15 20.40
N ALA A 166 7.56 -9.13 21.36
CA ALA A 166 8.95 -8.74 21.17
C ALA A 166 9.65 -9.50 20.02
N ALA A 167 9.31 -10.78 19.83
CA ALA A 167 9.84 -11.64 18.78
C ALA A 167 9.00 -11.65 17.48
N ALA A 168 7.90 -10.88 17.41
CA ALA A 168 7.13 -10.78 16.17
C ALA A 168 7.98 -10.20 15.05
N GLU A 169 7.88 -10.78 13.85
CA GLU A 169 8.70 -10.39 12.72
C GLU A 169 7.99 -9.40 11.80
N PHE A 170 8.72 -8.40 11.38
CA PHE A 170 8.29 -7.41 10.39
C PHE A 170 9.23 -7.43 9.21
N MET A 171 8.66 -7.28 8.00
CA MET A 171 9.47 -7.19 6.79
C MET A 171 8.94 -6.12 5.85
N VAL A 172 9.86 -5.33 5.30
CA VAL A 172 9.58 -4.37 4.23
C VAL A 172 10.45 -4.66 3.02
N HIS A 173 9.89 -4.42 1.84
CA HIS A 173 10.60 -4.54 0.57
C HIS A 173 9.95 -3.65 -0.51
N ALA A 174 10.64 -3.46 -1.64
CA ALA A 174 10.07 -2.76 -2.78
C ALA A 174 8.90 -3.54 -3.40
N PRO A 175 7.74 -2.91 -3.68
CA PRO A 175 6.65 -3.57 -4.38
C PRO A 175 7.06 -4.06 -5.76
N ARG A 176 6.69 -5.30 -6.09
CA ARG A 176 7.00 -5.94 -7.38
C ARG A 176 5.74 -6.08 -8.23
N SER A 177 5.89 -5.92 -9.53
CA SER A 177 4.82 -6.24 -10.49
C SER A 177 4.54 -7.73 -10.48
N LEU A 178 3.28 -8.13 -10.32
CA LEU A 178 2.88 -9.54 -10.37
C LEU A 178 3.17 -10.17 -11.75
N ALA A 179 3.00 -9.39 -12.83
CA ALA A 179 3.20 -9.90 -14.20
C ALA A 179 4.67 -10.02 -14.59
N ALA A 180 5.53 -9.11 -14.13
CA ALA A 180 6.92 -9.02 -14.60
C ALA A 180 7.96 -9.25 -13.48
N GLY A 181 7.55 -9.35 -12.22
CA GLY A 181 8.47 -9.45 -11.08
C GLY A 181 9.33 -8.19 -10.87
N THR A 182 9.10 -7.14 -11.66
CA THR A 182 9.94 -5.94 -11.66
C THR A 182 9.52 -4.94 -10.59
N VAL A 183 10.51 -4.26 -10.02
CA VAL A 183 10.33 -3.12 -9.12
C VAL A 183 10.31 -1.84 -9.93
N THR A 184 9.42 -0.90 -9.58
CA THR A 184 9.40 0.43 -10.18
C THR A 184 9.65 1.50 -9.12
N LEU A 185 10.41 2.54 -9.48
CA LEU A 185 10.67 3.68 -8.59
C LEU A 185 9.37 4.35 -8.12
N ARG A 186 8.35 4.37 -8.98
CA ARG A 186 7.05 4.97 -8.65
C ARG A 186 6.32 4.21 -7.54
N SER A 187 6.23 2.89 -7.66
CA SER A 187 5.55 2.06 -6.65
C SER A 187 6.31 2.07 -5.33
N THR A 188 7.63 2.00 -5.39
CA THR A 188 8.52 2.08 -4.24
C THR A 188 8.39 3.42 -3.52
N GLY A 189 8.49 4.54 -4.25
CA GLY A 189 8.34 5.87 -3.66
C GLY A 189 6.96 6.06 -3.01
N ARG A 190 5.88 5.56 -3.62
CA ARG A 190 4.54 5.59 -3.03
C ARG A 190 4.47 4.78 -1.73
N MET A 191 5.12 3.62 -1.67
CA MET A 191 5.13 2.80 -0.46
C MET A 191 5.89 3.49 0.68
N ILE A 192 7.08 4.02 0.42
CA ILE A 192 7.87 4.76 1.40
C ILE A 192 7.08 5.96 1.93
N GLU A 193 6.46 6.73 1.03
CA GLU A 193 5.65 7.88 1.41
C GLU A 193 4.42 7.48 2.24
N ARG A 194 3.78 6.37 1.91
CA ARG A 194 2.67 5.83 2.70
C ARG A 194 3.12 5.45 4.11
N ILE A 195 4.22 4.73 4.26
CA ILE A 195 4.77 4.34 5.57
C ILE A 195 5.13 5.59 6.39
N ARG A 196 5.75 6.59 5.76
CA ARG A 196 6.05 7.88 6.41
C ARG A 196 4.77 8.60 6.85
N SER A 197 3.75 8.68 6.00
CA SER A 197 2.48 9.34 6.31
C SER A 197 1.70 8.66 7.44
N LEU A 198 1.95 7.37 7.67
CA LEU A 198 1.40 6.60 8.78
C LEU A 198 2.21 6.76 10.08
N GLY A 199 3.29 7.56 10.04
CA GLY A 199 4.02 7.99 11.23
C GLY A 199 5.33 7.26 11.51
N ALA A 200 5.85 6.44 10.59
CA ALA A 200 7.18 5.87 10.77
C ALA A 200 8.24 6.97 10.90
N ASP A 201 9.25 6.75 11.74
CA ASP A 201 10.35 7.67 11.92
C ASP A 201 11.14 7.88 10.62
N THR A 202 11.41 9.14 10.29
CA THR A 202 12.09 9.49 9.03
C THR A 202 13.54 9.02 9.02
N GLY A 203 14.25 9.13 10.14
CA GLY A 203 15.65 8.70 10.24
C GLY A 203 15.77 7.17 10.09
N TRP A 204 14.84 6.43 10.70
CA TRP A 204 14.76 4.98 10.49
C TRP A 204 14.51 4.64 9.02
N LEU A 205 13.52 5.28 8.37
CA LEU A 205 13.21 5.05 6.95
C LEU A 205 14.39 5.37 6.02
N GLU A 206 15.11 6.48 6.29
CA GLU A 206 16.29 6.87 5.52
C GLU A 206 17.42 5.85 5.68
N ARG A 207 17.66 5.38 6.91
CA ARG A 207 18.67 4.36 7.19
C ARG A 207 18.39 3.05 6.45
N ILE A 208 17.22 2.46 6.62
CA ILE A 208 16.89 1.19 5.96
C ILE A 208 16.85 1.32 4.44
N THR A 209 16.47 2.50 3.92
CA THR A 209 16.53 2.79 2.49
C THR A 209 17.97 2.79 1.99
N ALA A 210 18.90 3.42 2.71
CA ALA A 210 20.33 3.42 2.39
C ALA A 210 20.96 2.01 2.49
N GLU A 211 20.45 1.17 3.39
CA GLU A 211 20.83 -0.24 3.53
C GLU A 211 20.23 -1.14 2.43
N GLY A 212 19.34 -0.59 1.58
CA GLY A 212 18.81 -1.29 0.42
C GLY A 212 17.46 -1.98 0.63
N ALA A 213 16.74 -1.72 1.72
CA ALA A 213 15.43 -2.30 2.02
C ALA A 213 14.43 -2.20 0.86
N PHE A 214 14.52 -1.13 0.09
CA PHE A 214 13.61 -0.85 -1.05
C PHE A 214 14.30 -0.95 -2.41
N SER A 215 15.48 -1.58 -2.48
CA SER A 215 16.21 -1.76 -3.74
C SER A 215 15.57 -2.79 -4.67
N GLY A 216 14.77 -3.70 -4.13
CA GLY A 216 14.23 -4.87 -4.82
C GLY A 216 15.21 -6.04 -4.90
N LEU A 217 16.42 -5.91 -4.34
CA LEU A 217 17.44 -6.96 -4.31
C LEU A 217 17.38 -7.79 -3.03
N ALA A 218 16.91 -7.20 -1.94
CA ALA A 218 16.80 -7.85 -0.63
C ALA A 218 15.54 -7.40 0.10
N ASP A 219 15.07 -8.23 1.00
CA ASP A 219 14.02 -7.90 1.96
C ASP A 219 14.68 -7.44 3.26
N HIS A 220 14.15 -6.40 3.89
CA HIS A 220 14.62 -5.92 5.18
C HIS A 220 13.72 -6.44 6.29
N ARG A 221 14.31 -7.14 7.26
CA ARG A 221 13.59 -7.80 8.35
C ARG A 221 14.08 -7.30 9.69
N GLU A 222 13.13 -7.00 10.58
CA GLU A 222 13.38 -6.62 11.96
C GLU A 222 12.31 -7.22 12.87
N THR A 223 12.70 -7.54 14.09
CA THR A 223 11.74 -7.92 15.14
C THR A 223 11.10 -6.68 15.76
N ALA A 224 9.95 -6.86 16.41
CA ALA A 224 9.31 -5.77 17.16
C ALA A 224 10.25 -5.15 18.20
N ALA A 225 11.07 -5.97 18.87
CA ALA A 225 12.04 -5.50 19.83
C ALA A 225 13.13 -4.60 19.20
N GLN A 226 13.60 -4.95 17.99
CA GLN A 226 14.55 -4.13 17.23
C GLN A 226 13.93 -2.80 16.82
N LEU A 227 12.73 -2.82 16.22
CA LEU A 227 12.00 -1.62 15.84
C LEU A 227 11.76 -0.66 17.01
N ALA A 228 11.43 -1.21 18.19
CA ALA A 228 11.25 -0.42 19.41
C ALA A 228 12.59 0.17 19.91
N ALA A 229 13.68 -0.61 19.92
CA ALA A 229 14.99 -0.17 20.36
C ALA A 229 15.58 0.94 19.45
N GLU A 230 15.24 0.93 18.17
CA GLU A 230 15.69 1.91 17.18
C GLU A 230 14.81 3.15 17.11
N ASN A 231 13.77 3.22 17.92
CA ASN A 231 12.78 4.31 17.89
C ASN A 231 12.17 4.52 16.48
N ALA A 232 11.95 3.44 15.74
CA ALA A 232 11.39 3.47 14.39
C ALA A 232 9.97 4.04 14.32
N ASN A 233 9.33 4.23 15.48
CA ASN A 233 7.92 4.59 15.63
C ASN A 233 6.98 3.66 14.83
N VAL A 234 7.36 2.40 14.72
CA VAL A 234 6.55 1.32 14.14
C VAL A 234 5.73 0.63 15.22
N VAL A 235 6.38 0.18 16.27
CA VAL A 235 5.73 -0.43 17.43
C VAL A 235 5.56 0.62 18.51
N THR A 236 4.35 0.82 19.02
CA THR A 236 4.10 1.73 20.15
C THR A 236 4.27 1.03 21.49
N ASP A 237 3.88 -0.26 21.58
CA ASP A 237 3.87 -1.02 22.80
C ASP A 237 4.29 -2.48 22.53
N LEU A 238 5.24 -2.98 23.30
CA LEU A 238 5.59 -4.39 23.27
C LEU A 238 4.62 -5.19 24.14
N LEU A 239 4.10 -6.28 23.57
CA LEU A 239 3.32 -7.25 24.32
C LEU A 239 4.25 -8.07 25.25
N PRO A 240 3.76 -8.44 26.46
CA PRO A 240 4.50 -9.20 27.44
C PRO A 240 4.85 -10.63 26.98
#